data_6d7bfbc9fc987c244e5c1cd880585800
#
_entry.id   6d7bfbc9fc987c244e5c1cd880585800
#
_cell.length_a   1.000
_cell.length_b   1.000
_cell.length_c   1.000
_cell.angle_alpha   90.00
_cell.angle_beta   90.00
_cell.angle_gamma   90.00
#
_symmetry.space_group_name_H-M   'P 1'
#
loop_
_entity.id
_entity.type
_entity.pdbx_description
1 polymer ?
#
loop_
_entity_poly.entity_id
_entity_poly.type
_entity_poly.pdbx_seq_one_letter_code
_entity_poly.pdbx_strand_id
1 'polypeptide(L)'
;MDQKASAKVLVLDFGAQYGQLIARRVRDLNVYSEIVPCDISADEIREMNASALILSGGPASVYAEDAPSIDPAIFDLGLPVLGFCYGHQITAVTLGGKVGHSEVGEYGRATITRTAGAKLFNSTPMEQTVWMSHRDAVSEVPEGFTVTASTDVCPVAAMECVERKIFTTQFHPEVKHSEYGQQLLSNFLFEICGLEPNWSMDNLVETMTAEFREKVGNDRVILALSGGVDSSVVAALGARAVGKQMTCVFINHGLLRKGEPEQVEEVFTKQFDVDFIHVHAEDRYAELLAGVTEPEEKRRIIGTQFWKEFFAVAQQLETDGKPVKYLAQGTIYPDIIESGARKTGGKTATIKSHHNLIPFPEGVHFDLIEPLDHFFKDEVRALGLALGLPGHIVFRQPFPGPGLAIRIVGAVDKEKLEILKNADAIVREELDAYNQRLFEQTGERNSEHSCWQYFAVLPDIKSVGVMGDERTYQRPIILRAVESSDAMTADWAKLPYDVLARISGRIVAEVPGANRVCYDITSKPPATIEWE
;
A
#
# COMPACT_ATOMS: atom_id res chain seq x y z
N MET A 1 26.64 10.75 21.94
CA MET A 1 26.75 9.42 21.29
C MET A 1 26.37 9.65 19.86
N ASP A 2 27.34 9.50 18.94
CA ASP A 2 27.11 9.73 17.52
C ASP A 2 26.00 8.78 17.02
N GLN A 3 24.85 9.34 16.69
CA GLN A 3 23.89 8.65 15.82
C GLN A 3 24.62 8.41 14.51
N LYS A 4 25.11 7.19 14.25
CA LYS A 4 25.46 6.77 12.91
C LYS A 4 24.23 7.03 12.05
N ALA A 5 24.33 8.00 11.16
CA ALA A 5 23.26 8.32 10.22
C ALA A 5 22.79 7.00 9.58
N SER A 6 21.53 6.70 9.73
CA SER A 6 20.91 5.49 9.15
C SER A 6 21.20 5.51 7.66
N ALA A 7 21.75 4.42 7.10
CA ALA A 7 22.00 4.31 5.67
C ALA A 7 20.71 4.56 4.90
N LYS A 8 20.69 5.57 4.03
CA LYS A 8 19.53 5.98 3.25
C LYS A 8 19.84 5.91 1.76
N VAL A 9 19.05 5.14 1.03
CA VAL A 9 19.10 5.08 -0.44
C VAL A 9 17.97 5.92 -1.02
N LEU A 10 18.28 6.88 -1.88
CA LEU A 10 17.27 7.63 -2.61
C LEU A 10 17.03 7.00 -3.98
N VAL A 11 15.77 6.75 -4.29
CA VAL A 11 15.31 6.25 -5.59
C VAL A 11 14.71 7.43 -6.35
N LEU A 12 15.41 7.91 -7.39
CA LEU A 12 14.92 8.97 -8.26
C LEU A 12 13.92 8.39 -9.24
N ASP A 13 12.69 8.90 -9.21
CA ASP A 13 11.58 8.37 -10.02
C ASP A 13 11.41 9.15 -11.32
N PHE A 14 11.73 8.50 -12.44
CA PHE A 14 11.54 9.02 -13.80
C PHE A 14 10.14 8.69 -14.37
N GLY A 15 9.17 8.35 -13.55
CA GLY A 15 7.83 7.97 -13.97
C GLY A 15 7.68 6.49 -14.32
N ALA A 16 8.54 5.65 -13.76
CA ALA A 16 8.49 4.21 -13.98
C ALA A 16 7.29 3.58 -13.30
N GLN A 17 6.67 2.63 -13.97
CA GLN A 17 5.67 1.75 -13.36
C GLN A 17 6.22 0.98 -12.15
N TYR A 18 7.54 0.78 -12.07
CA TYR A 18 8.24 -0.02 -11.06
C TYR A 18 9.07 0.79 -10.05
N GLY A 19 8.95 2.13 -10.00
CA GLY A 19 9.71 2.95 -9.05
C GLY A 19 9.51 2.53 -7.60
N GLN A 20 8.27 2.24 -7.21
CA GLN A 20 7.93 1.72 -5.88
C GLN A 20 8.54 0.34 -5.62
N LEU A 21 8.62 -0.51 -6.64
CA LEU A 21 9.19 -1.85 -6.53
C LEU A 21 10.70 -1.80 -6.25
N ILE A 22 11.42 -0.83 -6.83
CA ILE A 22 12.85 -0.62 -6.54
C ILE A 22 13.06 -0.31 -5.06
N ALA A 23 12.34 0.68 -4.53
CA ALA A 23 12.43 1.04 -3.12
C ALA A 23 12.12 -0.14 -2.20
N ARG A 24 11.09 -0.91 -2.54
CA ARG A 24 10.72 -2.13 -1.80
C ARG A 24 11.82 -3.19 -1.84
N ARG A 25 12.45 -3.46 -3.00
CA ARG A 25 13.56 -4.42 -3.11
C ARG A 25 14.78 -4.05 -2.29
N VAL A 26 15.06 -2.75 -2.16
CA VAL A 26 16.11 -2.25 -1.25
C VAL A 26 15.74 -2.53 0.21
N ARG A 27 14.48 -2.30 0.61
CA ARG A 27 13.98 -2.59 1.97
C ARG A 27 13.89 -4.08 2.27
N ASP A 28 13.62 -4.93 1.29
CA ASP A 28 13.70 -6.39 1.42
C ASP A 28 15.12 -6.86 1.82
N LEU A 29 16.14 -6.05 1.53
CA LEU A 29 17.53 -6.23 1.96
C LEU A 29 17.85 -5.51 3.29
N ASN A 30 16.84 -5.08 4.03
CA ASN A 30 16.96 -4.36 5.31
C ASN A 30 17.75 -3.04 5.23
N VAL A 31 17.68 -2.33 4.11
CA VAL A 31 18.25 -0.99 3.93
C VAL A 31 17.12 0.01 3.68
N TYR A 32 17.10 1.12 4.42
CA TYR A 32 16.07 2.14 4.23
C TYR A 32 16.20 2.82 2.87
N SER A 33 15.06 2.99 2.18
CA SER A 33 14.99 3.68 0.89
C SER A 33 13.81 4.64 0.84
N GLU A 34 13.96 5.70 0.07
CA GLU A 34 12.94 6.73 -0.14
C GLU A 34 12.87 7.09 -1.61
N ILE A 35 11.65 7.27 -2.15
CA ILE A 35 11.45 7.72 -3.52
C ILE A 35 11.40 9.24 -3.53
N VAL A 36 12.13 9.83 -4.47
CA VAL A 36 12.17 11.28 -4.68
C VAL A 36 11.93 11.60 -6.16
N PRO A 37 11.47 12.81 -6.49
CA PRO A 37 11.33 13.24 -7.88
C PRO A 37 12.68 13.18 -8.62
N CYS A 38 12.66 12.89 -9.93
CA CYS A 38 13.88 12.82 -10.73
C CYS A 38 14.61 14.16 -10.89
N ASP A 39 13.88 15.27 -10.74
CA ASP A 39 14.36 16.65 -10.84
C ASP A 39 14.90 17.22 -9.50
N ILE A 40 15.05 16.38 -8.49
CA ILE A 40 15.68 16.76 -7.21
C ILE A 40 17.10 17.27 -7.43
N SER A 41 17.46 18.38 -6.80
CA SER A 41 18.78 18.98 -6.93
C SER A 41 19.85 18.24 -6.11
N ALA A 42 21.10 18.37 -6.50
CA ALA A 42 22.24 17.82 -5.75
C ALA A 42 22.31 18.37 -4.32
N ASP A 43 21.90 19.62 -4.08
CA ASP A 43 21.90 20.22 -2.75
C ASP A 43 20.82 19.63 -1.86
N GLU A 44 19.61 19.40 -2.36
CA GLU A 44 18.56 18.70 -1.61
C GLU A 44 18.98 17.27 -1.25
N ILE A 45 19.65 16.55 -2.18
CA ILE A 45 20.19 15.20 -1.89
C ILE A 45 21.23 15.24 -0.74
N ARG A 46 22.08 16.27 -0.70
CA ARG A 46 23.03 16.45 0.43
C ARG A 46 22.32 16.70 1.75
N GLU A 47 21.28 17.53 1.75
CA GLU A 47 20.48 17.81 2.96
C GLU A 47 19.77 16.55 3.47
N MET A 48 19.35 15.66 2.56
CA MET A 48 18.74 14.38 2.92
C MET A 48 19.72 13.34 3.46
N ASN A 49 21.05 13.61 3.45
CA ASN A 49 22.10 12.70 3.90
C ASN A 49 22.04 11.32 3.22
N ALA A 50 21.86 11.30 1.91
CA ALA A 50 21.81 10.06 1.13
C ALA A 50 23.15 9.30 1.19
N SER A 51 23.10 7.98 1.24
CA SER A 51 24.25 7.08 1.19
C SER A 51 24.49 6.50 -0.19
N ALA A 52 23.47 6.41 -1.02
CA ALA A 52 23.51 5.95 -2.40
C ALA A 52 22.27 6.44 -3.18
N LEU A 53 22.36 6.44 -4.50
CA LEU A 53 21.28 6.81 -5.41
C LEU A 53 20.92 5.63 -6.31
N ILE A 54 19.61 5.44 -6.57
CA ILE A 54 19.13 4.54 -7.61
C ILE A 54 18.27 5.35 -8.58
N LEU A 55 18.57 5.28 -9.87
CA LEU A 55 17.83 5.93 -10.94
C LEU A 55 16.87 4.91 -11.54
N SER A 56 15.57 5.17 -11.46
CA SER A 56 14.55 4.23 -11.94
C SER A 56 14.49 4.15 -13.47
N GLY A 57 13.68 3.24 -14.00
CA GLY A 57 13.24 3.27 -15.39
C GLY A 57 12.34 4.48 -15.67
N GLY A 58 11.87 4.61 -16.90
CA GLY A 58 10.92 5.65 -17.33
C GLY A 58 10.20 5.25 -18.61
N PRO A 59 9.03 5.83 -18.90
CA PRO A 59 8.22 5.48 -20.06
C PRO A 59 8.68 6.17 -21.36
N ALA A 60 9.54 7.18 -21.27
CA ALA A 60 9.92 8.04 -22.39
C ALA A 60 11.30 7.67 -22.98
N SER A 61 11.56 8.09 -24.22
CA SER A 61 12.91 8.17 -24.75
C SER A 61 13.66 9.36 -24.13
N VAL A 62 14.95 9.23 -23.88
CA VAL A 62 15.79 10.33 -23.34
C VAL A 62 15.88 11.54 -24.29
N TYR A 63 15.45 11.38 -25.54
CA TYR A 63 15.40 12.45 -26.56
C TYR A 63 13.99 12.98 -26.80
N ALA A 64 12.97 12.54 -26.07
CA ALA A 64 11.63 13.11 -26.20
C ALA A 64 11.62 14.56 -25.69
N GLU A 65 10.74 15.40 -26.26
CA GLU A 65 10.63 16.83 -25.93
C GLU A 65 10.31 17.05 -24.45
N ASP A 66 9.49 16.16 -23.86
CA ASP A 66 9.12 16.16 -22.45
C ASP A 66 9.87 15.09 -21.61
N ALA A 67 11.07 14.68 -22.05
CA ALA A 67 11.85 13.67 -21.35
C ALA A 67 12.18 14.11 -19.92
N PRO A 68 11.97 13.26 -18.90
CA PRO A 68 12.40 13.55 -17.54
C PRO A 68 13.91 13.83 -17.50
N SER A 69 14.29 14.93 -16.87
CA SER A 69 15.68 15.36 -16.74
C SER A 69 16.23 15.11 -15.35
N ILE A 70 17.55 15.16 -15.22
CA ILE A 70 18.27 14.99 -13.96
C ILE A 70 19.24 16.16 -13.78
N ASP A 71 19.48 16.58 -12.54
CA ASP A 71 20.56 17.50 -12.23
C ASP A 71 21.91 16.81 -12.45
N PRO A 72 22.73 17.23 -13.43
CA PRO A 72 24.04 16.59 -13.68
C PRO A 72 24.97 16.59 -12.47
N ALA A 73 24.84 17.57 -11.56
CA ALA A 73 25.66 17.69 -10.38
C ALA A 73 25.53 16.53 -9.39
N ILE A 74 24.47 15.71 -9.51
CA ILE A 74 24.32 14.52 -8.66
C ILE A 74 25.44 13.51 -8.86
N PHE A 75 26.00 13.41 -10.06
CA PHE A 75 27.11 12.52 -10.36
C PHE A 75 28.45 12.98 -9.77
N ASP A 76 28.52 14.23 -9.30
CA ASP A 76 29.69 14.81 -8.65
C ASP A 76 29.59 14.82 -7.10
N LEU A 77 28.49 14.27 -6.55
CA LEU A 77 28.31 14.12 -5.11
C LEU A 77 29.26 13.09 -4.47
N GLY A 78 29.91 12.24 -5.28
CA GLY A 78 30.73 11.14 -4.79
C GLY A 78 29.93 9.97 -4.19
N LEU A 79 28.60 9.99 -4.33
CA LEU A 79 27.72 8.92 -3.91
C LEU A 79 27.72 7.78 -4.94
N PRO A 80 27.62 6.51 -4.51
CA PRO A 80 27.35 5.40 -5.40
C PRO A 80 26.02 5.58 -6.13
N VAL A 81 26.00 5.30 -7.44
CA VAL A 81 24.81 5.43 -8.30
C VAL A 81 24.54 4.11 -9.03
N LEU A 82 23.29 3.66 -9.02
CA LEU A 82 22.81 2.51 -9.79
C LEU A 82 21.65 2.95 -10.68
N GLY A 83 21.76 2.78 -12.02
CA GLY A 83 20.72 3.17 -12.97
C GLY A 83 20.06 1.98 -13.66
N PHE A 84 18.71 2.00 -13.79
CA PHE A 84 17.94 0.96 -14.48
C PHE A 84 17.23 1.53 -15.71
N CYS A 85 17.31 0.85 -16.84
CA CYS A 85 16.60 1.15 -18.09
C CYS A 85 16.74 2.64 -18.48
N TYR A 86 15.75 3.50 -18.21
CA TYR A 86 15.87 4.95 -18.43
C TYR A 86 17.04 5.55 -17.63
N GLY A 87 17.21 5.15 -16.36
CA GLY A 87 18.34 5.57 -15.53
C GLY A 87 19.70 5.19 -16.11
N HIS A 88 19.80 4.07 -16.81
CA HIS A 88 21.00 3.69 -17.58
C HIS A 88 21.24 4.65 -18.75
N GLN A 89 20.20 4.94 -19.53
CA GLN A 89 20.27 5.82 -20.70
C GLN A 89 20.56 7.27 -20.33
N ILE A 90 19.87 7.83 -19.34
CA ILE A 90 20.08 9.22 -18.91
C ILE A 90 21.48 9.40 -18.29
N THR A 91 21.99 8.39 -17.58
CA THR A 91 23.39 8.40 -17.09
C THR A 91 24.37 8.47 -18.27
N ALA A 92 24.17 7.65 -19.30
CA ALA A 92 25.03 7.65 -20.48
C ALA A 92 25.03 9.04 -21.16
N VAL A 93 23.86 9.60 -21.45
CA VAL A 93 23.74 10.90 -22.14
C VAL A 93 24.32 12.02 -21.30
N THR A 94 24.00 12.08 -19.99
CA THR A 94 24.47 13.15 -19.08
C THR A 94 25.99 13.17 -18.96
N LEU A 95 26.62 12.00 -19.01
CA LEU A 95 28.09 11.87 -18.88
C LEU A 95 28.86 11.85 -20.22
N GLY A 96 28.19 12.15 -21.34
CA GLY A 96 28.83 12.34 -22.64
C GLY A 96 28.85 11.11 -23.55
N GLY A 97 28.15 10.04 -23.17
CA GLY A 97 27.85 8.89 -24.04
C GLY A 97 26.71 9.17 -25.02
N LYS A 98 26.28 8.15 -25.75
CA LYS A 98 25.19 8.26 -26.72
C LYS A 98 24.18 7.14 -26.56
N VAL A 99 22.92 7.47 -26.78
CA VAL A 99 21.78 6.55 -26.87
C VAL A 99 21.30 6.54 -28.32
N GLY A 100 21.03 5.38 -28.88
CA GLY A 100 20.54 5.22 -30.25
C GLY A 100 19.19 4.49 -30.23
N HIS A 101 18.42 4.75 -31.29
CA HIS A 101 17.20 3.99 -31.52
C HIS A 101 17.56 2.64 -32.15
N SER A 102 17.20 1.54 -31.47
CA SER A 102 17.43 0.21 -32.03
C SER A 102 16.32 -0.13 -33.03
N GLU A 103 16.69 -0.75 -34.15
CA GLU A 103 15.72 -1.27 -35.12
C GLU A 103 14.83 -2.35 -34.52
N VAL A 104 15.38 -3.13 -33.58
CA VAL A 104 14.70 -4.21 -32.85
C VAL A 104 14.73 -3.89 -31.37
N GLY A 105 13.55 -3.71 -30.75
CA GLY A 105 13.43 -3.55 -29.30
C GLY A 105 13.44 -4.90 -28.59
N GLU A 106 13.82 -4.92 -27.31
CA GLU A 106 13.76 -6.09 -26.46
C GLU A 106 12.64 -5.93 -25.42
N TYR A 107 11.68 -6.89 -25.41
CA TYR A 107 10.54 -6.90 -24.51
C TYR A 107 10.34 -8.30 -23.92
N GLY A 108 10.33 -8.40 -22.58
CA GLY A 108 10.20 -9.66 -21.88
C GLY A 108 11.54 -10.29 -21.47
N ARG A 109 11.60 -11.60 -21.47
CA ARG A 109 12.80 -12.35 -21.06
C ARG A 109 13.87 -12.29 -22.13
N ALA A 110 15.08 -11.89 -21.73
CA ALA A 110 16.27 -11.93 -22.56
C ALA A 110 17.42 -12.58 -21.79
N THR A 111 18.38 -13.14 -22.48
CA THR A 111 19.61 -13.70 -21.87
C THR A 111 20.74 -12.68 -22.06
N ILE A 112 21.33 -12.22 -20.96
CA ILE A 112 22.55 -11.43 -20.98
C ILE A 112 23.77 -12.32 -20.80
N THR A 113 24.88 -11.93 -21.42
CA THR A 113 26.22 -12.45 -21.16
C THR A 113 27.03 -11.36 -20.47
N ARG A 114 27.46 -11.60 -19.23
CA ARG A 114 28.28 -10.64 -18.47
C ARG A 114 29.77 -10.83 -18.71
N THR A 115 30.56 -9.78 -18.52
CA THR A 115 32.02 -9.85 -18.56
C THR A 115 32.60 -10.39 -17.24
N ALA A 116 33.76 -11.03 -17.31
CA ALA A 116 34.48 -11.44 -16.13
C ALA A 116 35.00 -10.23 -15.35
N GLY A 117 34.84 -10.25 -14.02
CA GLY A 117 35.30 -9.19 -13.12
C GLY A 117 34.36 -7.98 -12.99
N ALA A 118 33.19 -7.98 -13.64
CA ALA A 118 32.15 -6.98 -13.45
C ALA A 118 31.66 -6.98 -11.99
N LYS A 119 31.82 -5.86 -11.29
CA LYS A 119 31.58 -5.79 -9.84
C LYS A 119 30.10 -5.96 -9.47
N LEU A 120 29.20 -5.31 -10.23
CA LEU A 120 27.78 -5.43 -10.00
C LEU A 120 27.30 -6.88 -10.09
N PHE A 121 27.92 -7.68 -10.97
CA PHE A 121 27.56 -9.08 -11.25
C PHE A 121 28.36 -10.09 -10.40
N ASN A 122 28.99 -9.67 -9.32
CA ASN A 122 29.71 -10.57 -8.46
C ASN A 122 28.80 -11.72 -7.98
N SER A 123 29.35 -12.97 -7.96
CA SER A 123 28.62 -14.18 -7.53
C SER A 123 27.37 -14.53 -8.36
N THR A 124 27.21 -13.99 -9.58
CA THR A 124 26.15 -14.39 -10.52
C THR A 124 26.73 -15.20 -11.70
N PRO A 125 25.93 -16.03 -12.41
CA PRO A 125 26.38 -16.77 -13.58
C PRO A 125 26.84 -15.85 -14.72
N MET A 126 27.67 -16.38 -15.64
CA MET A 126 28.11 -15.66 -16.85
C MET A 126 26.94 -15.34 -17.77
N GLU A 127 26.01 -16.27 -17.91
CA GLU A 127 24.74 -16.09 -18.63
C GLU A 127 23.60 -16.16 -17.62
N GLN A 128 22.63 -15.24 -17.76
CA GLN A 128 21.47 -15.19 -16.87
C GLN A 128 20.27 -14.54 -17.56
N THR A 129 19.08 -14.97 -17.15
CA THR A 129 17.81 -14.43 -17.65
C THR A 129 17.48 -13.11 -16.94
N VAL A 130 17.17 -12.08 -17.73
CA VAL A 130 16.74 -10.77 -17.23
C VAL A 130 15.46 -10.31 -17.93
N TRP A 131 14.80 -9.30 -17.37
CA TRP A 131 13.62 -8.69 -17.95
C TRP A 131 13.99 -7.40 -18.67
N MET A 132 13.79 -7.36 -19.99
CA MET A 132 13.99 -6.21 -20.85
C MET A 132 12.66 -5.54 -21.17
N SER A 133 12.69 -4.22 -21.29
CA SER A 133 11.54 -3.41 -21.77
C SER A 133 12.09 -2.09 -22.35
N HIS A 134 12.70 -2.15 -23.52
CA HIS A 134 13.28 -0.96 -24.15
C HIS A 134 13.31 -1.04 -25.68
N ARG A 135 13.40 0.12 -26.31
CA ARG A 135 13.64 0.28 -27.74
C ARG A 135 14.90 1.10 -28.00
N ASP A 136 15.17 2.08 -27.15
CA ASP A 136 16.41 2.83 -27.18
C ASP A 136 17.47 2.10 -26.36
N ALA A 137 18.72 2.17 -26.78
CA ALA A 137 19.85 1.54 -26.11
C ALA A 137 21.09 2.42 -26.16
N VAL A 138 21.97 2.30 -25.17
CA VAL A 138 23.26 2.97 -25.17
C VAL A 138 24.11 2.42 -26.33
N SER A 139 24.57 3.32 -27.23
CA SER A 139 25.39 3.00 -28.39
C SER A 139 26.87 3.36 -28.19
N GLU A 140 27.16 4.37 -27.39
CA GLU A 140 28.51 4.74 -26.96
C GLU A 140 28.52 4.97 -25.45
N VAL A 141 29.40 4.26 -24.74
CA VAL A 141 29.57 4.47 -23.28
C VAL A 141 30.35 5.76 -23.01
N PRO A 142 30.09 6.46 -21.89
CA PRO A 142 30.87 7.63 -21.50
C PRO A 142 32.35 7.28 -21.25
N GLU A 143 33.22 8.30 -21.27
CA GLU A 143 34.63 8.14 -20.91
C GLU A 143 34.77 7.57 -19.46
N GLY A 144 35.66 6.59 -19.31
CA GLY A 144 35.88 5.92 -18.02
C GLY A 144 34.90 4.79 -17.71
N PHE A 145 33.90 4.53 -18.55
CA PHE A 145 32.99 3.40 -18.40
C PHE A 145 33.44 2.17 -19.18
N THR A 146 33.13 1.01 -18.61
CA THR A 146 33.37 -0.29 -19.24
C THR A 146 32.03 -1.02 -19.41
N VAL A 147 31.83 -1.63 -20.57
CA VAL A 147 30.67 -2.51 -20.82
C VAL A 147 30.81 -3.80 -20.01
N THR A 148 29.80 -4.13 -19.22
CA THR A 148 29.83 -5.26 -18.30
C THR A 148 28.84 -6.36 -18.61
N ALA A 149 27.86 -6.11 -19.46
CA ALA A 149 26.97 -7.12 -20.03
C ALA A 149 26.43 -6.71 -21.40
N SER A 150 26.09 -7.70 -22.21
CA SER A 150 25.47 -7.53 -23.53
C SER A 150 24.42 -8.61 -23.80
N THR A 151 23.52 -8.35 -24.76
CA THR A 151 22.71 -9.35 -25.46
C THR A 151 23.08 -9.36 -26.94
N ASP A 152 22.46 -10.23 -27.74
CA ASP A 152 22.63 -10.24 -29.20
C ASP A 152 22.10 -8.95 -29.86
N VAL A 153 21.17 -8.25 -29.20
CA VAL A 153 20.49 -7.03 -29.71
C VAL A 153 20.99 -5.77 -29.01
N CYS A 154 21.33 -5.85 -27.73
CA CYS A 154 21.78 -4.73 -26.91
C CYS A 154 23.27 -4.88 -26.56
N PRO A 155 24.19 -4.20 -27.30
CA PRO A 155 25.63 -4.31 -27.05
C PRO A 155 26.06 -3.77 -25.67
N VAL A 156 25.30 -2.84 -25.10
CA VAL A 156 25.56 -2.24 -23.79
C VAL A 156 24.35 -2.51 -22.90
N ALA A 157 24.17 -3.77 -22.49
CA ALA A 157 23.11 -4.15 -21.55
C ALA A 157 23.44 -3.79 -20.09
N ALA A 158 24.72 -3.56 -19.79
CA ALA A 158 25.18 -2.96 -18.54
C ALA A 158 26.54 -2.30 -18.73
N MET A 159 26.80 -1.25 -17.94
CA MET A 159 28.10 -0.58 -17.90
C MET A 159 28.44 -0.13 -16.49
N GLU A 160 29.74 -0.01 -16.18
CA GLU A 160 30.20 0.46 -14.89
C GLU A 160 31.40 1.40 -15.00
N CYS A 161 31.47 2.38 -14.10
CA CYS A 161 32.64 3.20 -13.79
C CYS A 161 33.00 3.00 -12.31
N VAL A 162 33.92 2.08 -12.03
CA VAL A 162 34.25 1.68 -10.66
C VAL A 162 34.84 2.81 -9.84
N GLU A 163 35.66 3.68 -10.47
CA GLU A 163 36.30 4.82 -9.81
C GLU A 163 35.25 5.83 -9.30
N ARG A 164 34.20 6.08 -10.08
CA ARG A 164 33.10 6.99 -9.70
C ARG A 164 31.97 6.26 -8.98
N LYS A 165 32.04 4.95 -8.80
CA LYS A 165 31.00 4.10 -8.22
C LYS A 165 29.65 4.22 -8.94
N ILE A 166 29.67 4.33 -10.27
CA ILE A 166 28.47 4.41 -11.09
C ILE A 166 28.29 3.10 -11.84
N PHE A 167 27.13 2.47 -11.69
CA PHE A 167 26.76 1.19 -12.24
C PHE A 167 25.38 1.29 -12.89
N THR A 168 25.17 0.70 -14.05
CA THR A 168 23.88 0.81 -14.73
C THR A 168 23.54 -0.44 -15.51
N THR A 169 22.24 -0.75 -15.64
CA THR A 169 21.70 -1.85 -16.42
C THR A 169 20.56 -1.38 -17.32
N GLN A 170 20.50 -1.88 -18.55
CA GLN A 170 19.38 -1.63 -19.47
C GLN A 170 18.14 -2.43 -19.08
N PHE A 171 18.31 -3.53 -18.37
CA PHE A 171 17.23 -4.39 -17.86
C PHE A 171 16.77 -3.97 -16.47
N HIS A 172 15.71 -4.60 -16.01
CA HIS A 172 15.04 -4.35 -14.73
C HIS A 172 15.38 -5.42 -13.68
N PRO A 173 16.41 -5.20 -12.83
CA PRO A 173 16.74 -6.14 -11.74
C PRO A 173 15.65 -6.27 -10.67
N GLU A 174 14.83 -5.22 -10.51
CA GLU A 174 13.79 -5.15 -9.47
C GLU A 174 12.64 -6.12 -9.70
N VAL A 175 12.38 -6.54 -10.95
CA VAL A 175 11.26 -7.42 -11.26
C VAL A 175 11.60 -8.90 -11.03
N LYS A 176 10.60 -9.69 -10.63
CA LYS A 176 10.74 -11.13 -10.31
C LYS A 176 11.30 -11.98 -11.47
N HIS A 177 11.17 -11.51 -12.71
CA HIS A 177 11.62 -12.23 -13.90
C HIS A 177 13.12 -12.09 -14.19
N SER A 178 13.82 -11.20 -13.50
CA SER A 178 15.29 -11.11 -13.50
C SER A 178 15.82 -12.04 -12.41
N GLU A 179 16.31 -13.20 -12.80
CA GLU A 179 16.63 -14.31 -11.90
C GLU A 179 17.61 -13.94 -10.77
N TYR A 180 18.59 -13.10 -11.04
CA TYR A 180 19.61 -12.66 -10.08
C TYR A 180 19.45 -11.19 -9.68
N GLY A 181 18.30 -10.58 -9.94
CA GLY A 181 18.08 -9.15 -9.70
C GLY A 181 18.32 -8.75 -8.24
N GLN A 182 17.85 -9.56 -7.29
CA GLN A 182 18.07 -9.31 -5.86
C GLN A 182 19.55 -9.43 -5.47
N GLN A 183 20.33 -10.33 -6.12
CA GLN A 183 21.77 -10.43 -5.91
C GLN A 183 22.51 -9.20 -6.42
N LEU A 184 22.12 -8.64 -7.58
CA LEU A 184 22.68 -7.40 -8.10
C LEU A 184 22.44 -6.22 -7.15
N LEU A 185 21.23 -6.09 -6.61
CA LEU A 185 20.93 -5.07 -5.59
C LEU A 185 21.75 -5.28 -4.31
N SER A 186 21.88 -6.53 -3.86
CA SER A 186 22.72 -6.89 -2.71
C SER A 186 24.19 -6.50 -2.93
N ASN A 187 24.76 -6.82 -4.11
CA ASN A 187 26.13 -6.46 -4.46
C ASN A 187 26.31 -4.92 -4.48
N PHE A 188 25.34 -4.18 -5.03
CA PHE A 188 25.39 -2.73 -5.02
C PHE A 188 25.36 -2.18 -3.60
N LEU A 189 24.40 -2.59 -2.77
CA LEU A 189 24.21 -2.04 -1.42
C LEU A 189 25.36 -2.41 -0.47
N PHE A 190 25.78 -3.66 -0.47
CA PHE A 190 26.71 -4.16 0.55
C PHE A 190 28.15 -4.18 0.08
N GLU A 191 28.45 -4.63 -1.15
CA GLU A 191 29.83 -4.72 -1.63
C GLU A 191 30.35 -3.39 -2.21
N ILE A 192 29.49 -2.65 -2.96
CA ILE A 192 29.90 -1.40 -3.63
C ILE A 192 29.71 -0.19 -2.70
N CYS A 193 28.54 -0.05 -2.08
CA CYS A 193 28.25 1.05 -1.18
C CYS A 193 28.81 0.83 0.24
N GLY A 194 29.03 -0.43 0.64
CA GLY A 194 29.49 -0.76 1.99
C GLY A 194 28.47 -0.47 3.09
N LEU A 195 27.18 -0.51 2.75
CA LEU A 195 26.09 -0.31 3.70
C LEU A 195 25.94 -1.54 4.60
N GLU A 196 25.39 -1.31 5.78
CA GLU A 196 24.98 -2.40 6.69
C GLU A 196 23.46 -2.44 6.77
N PRO A 197 22.85 -3.64 6.90
CA PRO A 197 21.42 -3.76 7.15
C PRO A 197 21.05 -3.06 8.45
N ASN A 198 20.19 -2.04 8.38
CA ASN A 198 19.79 -1.23 9.53
C ASN A 198 18.29 -0.98 9.63
N TRP A 199 17.53 -1.48 8.67
CA TRP A 199 16.09 -1.40 8.60
C TRP A 199 15.47 -2.69 9.17
N SER A 200 15.39 -2.78 10.52
CA SER A 200 14.73 -3.90 11.20
C SER A 200 13.51 -3.42 11.98
N MET A 201 12.46 -4.25 12.07
CA MET A 201 11.21 -3.89 12.75
C MET A 201 11.42 -3.52 14.22
N ASP A 202 12.32 -4.19 14.94
CA ASP A 202 12.55 -3.92 16.36
C ASP A 202 13.18 -2.54 16.58
N ASN A 203 14.20 -2.19 15.81
CA ASN A 203 14.83 -0.86 15.87
C ASN A 203 13.83 0.23 15.44
N LEU A 204 13.00 -0.08 14.48
CA LEU A 204 12.00 0.83 13.94
C LEU A 204 10.92 1.19 14.97
N VAL A 205 10.39 0.19 15.70
CA VAL A 205 9.39 0.41 16.76
C VAL A 205 9.94 1.35 17.83
N GLU A 206 11.18 1.16 18.28
CA GLU A 206 11.79 2.02 19.29
C GLU A 206 12.02 3.46 18.77
N THR A 207 12.55 3.60 17.56
CA THR A 207 12.78 4.90 16.92
C THR A 207 11.48 5.66 16.73
N MET A 208 10.48 5.05 16.12
CA MET A 208 9.15 5.67 15.89
C MET A 208 8.45 6.04 17.20
N THR A 209 8.58 5.19 18.22
CA THR A 209 8.03 5.48 19.56
C THR A 209 8.68 6.70 20.17
N ALA A 210 10.00 6.85 20.03
CA ALA A 210 10.74 8.01 20.55
C ALA A 210 10.37 9.29 19.79
N GLU A 211 10.35 9.25 18.47
CA GLU A 211 9.97 10.38 17.61
C GLU A 211 8.53 10.84 17.86
N PHE A 212 7.60 9.89 17.97
CA PHE A 212 6.20 10.21 18.28
C PHE A 212 6.08 10.89 19.65
N ARG A 213 6.78 10.37 20.67
CA ARG A 213 6.80 10.94 22.04
C ARG A 213 7.42 12.33 22.05
N GLU A 214 8.53 12.55 21.35
CA GLU A 214 9.20 13.85 21.26
C GLU A 214 8.28 14.89 20.60
N LYS A 215 7.64 14.52 19.48
CA LYS A 215 6.72 15.41 18.75
C LYS A 215 5.51 15.81 19.59
N VAL A 216 4.92 14.89 20.32
CA VAL A 216 3.72 15.14 21.14
C VAL A 216 4.08 15.88 22.44
N GLY A 217 5.17 15.54 23.09
CA GLY A 217 5.55 16.12 24.37
C GLY A 217 4.47 15.92 25.43
N ASN A 218 3.95 17.02 25.98
CA ASN A 218 2.89 17.02 27.00
C ASN A 218 1.47 17.24 26.41
N ASP A 219 1.36 17.42 25.12
CA ASP A 219 0.09 17.69 24.45
C ASP A 219 -0.74 16.39 24.25
N ARG A 220 -1.96 16.54 23.79
CA ARG A 220 -2.84 15.39 23.48
C ARG A 220 -2.96 15.17 21.98
N VAL A 221 -3.17 13.90 21.62
CA VAL A 221 -3.38 13.43 20.25
C VAL A 221 -4.75 12.81 20.14
N ILE A 222 -5.46 13.08 19.05
CA ILE A 222 -6.71 12.41 18.70
C ILE A 222 -6.52 11.59 17.42
N LEU A 223 -7.13 10.43 17.35
CA LEU A 223 -7.12 9.54 16.19
C LEU A 223 -8.51 9.05 15.86
N ALA A 224 -8.92 9.16 14.61
CA ALA A 224 -10.10 8.45 14.11
C ALA A 224 -9.76 6.98 13.89
N LEU A 225 -10.21 6.11 14.77
CA LEU A 225 -9.96 4.68 14.72
C LEU A 225 -11.04 4.00 13.85
N SER A 226 -10.71 3.75 12.59
CA SER A 226 -11.65 3.11 11.65
C SER A 226 -11.77 1.59 11.79
N GLY A 227 -10.96 0.97 12.66
CA GLY A 227 -10.80 -0.48 12.73
C GLY A 227 -9.97 -1.09 11.59
N GLY A 228 -9.52 -0.31 10.62
CA GLY A 228 -8.53 -0.72 9.61
C GLY A 228 -7.13 -0.90 10.20
N VAL A 229 -6.26 -1.66 9.51
CA VAL A 229 -4.92 -1.96 10.03
C VAL A 229 -4.10 -0.69 10.26
N ASP A 230 -4.15 0.31 9.36
CA ASP A 230 -3.32 1.51 9.44
C ASP A 230 -3.65 2.35 10.67
N SER A 231 -4.92 2.70 10.88
CA SER A 231 -5.37 3.41 12.08
C SER A 231 -5.09 2.62 13.36
N SER A 232 -5.19 1.28 13.31
CA SER A 232 -4.87 0.41 14.44
C SER A 232 -3.38 0.41 14.80
N VAL A 233 -2.51 0.44 13.78
CA VAL A 233 -1.05 0.54 14.00
C VAL A 233 -0.68 1.91 14.58
N VAL A 234 -1.27 3.00 14.09
CA VAL A 234 -1.07 4.34 14.68
C VAL A 234 -1.56 4.39 16.12
N ALA A 235 -2.70 3.78 16.43
CA ALA A 235 -3.22 3.69 17.80
C ALA A 235 -2.27 2.92 18.72
N ALA A 236 -1.77 1.77 18.27
CA ALA A 236 -0.82 0.95 19.04
C ALA A 236 0.52 1.67 19.28
N LEU A 237 1.03 2.37 18.25
CA LEU A 237 2.22 3.20 18.36
C LEU A 237 2.03 4.35 19.36
N GLY A 238 0.91 5.08 19.24
CA GLY A 238 0.56 6.17 20.15
C GLY A 238 0.37 5.69 21.59
N ALA A 239 -0.26 4.52 21.79
CA ALA A 239 -0.39 3.88 23.10
C ALA A 239 0.99 3.64 23.74
N ARG A 240 1.95 3.08 22.97
CA ARG A 240 3.31 2.82 23.44
C ARG A 240 4.10 4.11 23.70
N ALA A 241 3.88 5.15 22.89
CA ALA A 241 4.63 6.39 22.95
C ALA A 241 4.14 7.32 24.08
N VAL A 242 2.84 7.55 24.18
CA VAL A 242 2.24 8.61 25.02
C VAL A 242 1.06 8.13 25.88
N GLY A 243 0.70 6.85 25.81
CA GLY A 243 -0.37 6.27 26.63
C GLY A 243 -1.68 7.05 26.50
N LYS A 244 -2.29 7.43 27.64
CA LYS A 244 -3.58 8.13 27.71
C LYS A 244 -3.59 9.58 27.21
N GLN A 245 -2.48 10.12 26.73
CA GLN A 245 -2.49 11.36 25.93
C GLN A 245 -3.06 11.07 24.53
N MET A 246 -3.07 9.78 24.08
CA MET A 246 -3.71 9.33 22.85
C MET A 246 -5.19 9.04 23.09
N THR A 247 -6.06 9.79 22.42
CA THR A 247 -7.51 9.57 22.40
C THR A 247 -7.90 8.90 21.09
N CYS A 248 -8.36 7.65 21.15
CA CYS A 248 -8.87 6.91 20.00
C CYS A 248 -10.40 7.03 19.93
N VAL A 249 -10.90 7.66 18.86
CA VAL A 249 -12.35 7.83 18.64
C VAL A 249 -12.81 6.78 17.63
N PHE A 250 -13.61 5.84 18.08
CA PHE A 250 -14.25 4.81 17.27
C PHE A 250 -15.72 5.18 17.03
N ILE A 251 -16.10 5.37 15.78
CA ILE A 251 -17.47 5.73 15.41
C ILE A 251 -18.16 4.50 14.83
N ASN A 252 -19.11 3.94 15.60
CA ASN A 252 -19.97 2.87 15.12
C ASN A 252 -21.16 3.47 14.37
N HIS A 253 -21.05 3.48 13.05
CA HIS A 253 -22.11 3.95 12.14
C HIS A 253 -23.10 2.85 11.74
N GLY A 254 -23.01 1.65 12.33
CA GLY A 254 -23.90 0.54 12.06
C GLY A 254 -23.62 -0.24 10.75
N LEU A 255 -22.75 0.29 9.89
CA LEU A 255 -22.42 -0.28 8.57
C LEU A 255 -21.17 -1.18 8.61
N LEU A 256 -20.65 -1.47 9.79
CA LEU A 256 -19.53 -2.37 10.01
C LEU A 256 -19.95 -3.84 9.88
N ARG A 257 -18.98 -4.71 9.71
CA ARG A 257 -19.20 -6.16 9.67
C ARG A 257 -19.72 -6.67 11.02
N LYS A 258 -20.37 -7.82 11.01
CA LYS A 258 -20.86 -8.49 12.22
C LYS A 258 -19.69 -8.78 13.18
N GLY A 259 -19.83 -8.35 14.45
CA GLY A 259 -18.85 -8.55 15.52
C GLY A 259 -17.62 -7.64 15.46
N GLU A 260 -17.53 -6.75 14.48
CA GLU A 260 -16.37 -5.88 14.30
C GLU A 260 -16.28 -4.75 15.33
N PRO A 261 -17.39 -4.06 15.70
CA PRO A 261 -17.34 -3.03 16.74
C PRO A 261 -16.83 -3.59 18.06
N GLU A 262 -17.33 -4.75 18.46
CA GLU A 262 -16.97 -5.42 19.72
C GLU A 262 -15.49 -5.83 19.73
N GLN A 263 -14.96 -6.33 18.60
CA GLN A 263 -13.56 -6.69 18.46
C GLN A 263 -12.62 -5.48 18.58
N VAL A 264 -12.96 -4.36 17.95
CA VAL A 264 -12.17 -3.13 18.04
C VAL A 264 -12.16 -2.60 19.46
N GLU A 265 -13.34 -2.51 20.08
CA GLU A 265 -13.47 -2.06 21.46
C GLU A 265 -12.69 -2.95 22.43
N GLU A 266 -12.80 -4.28 22.31
CA GLU A 266 -12.08 -5.22 23.15
C GLU A 266 -10.56 -5.05 23.06
N VAL A 267 -10.01 -4.91 21.84
CA VAL A 267 -8.57 -4.76 21.63
C VAL A 267 -8.08 -3.45 22.25
N PHE A 268 -8.71 -2.32 21.96
CA PHE A 268 -8.22 -1.02 22.37
C PHE A 268 -8.58 -0.61 23.80
N THR A 269 -9.50 -1.32 24.45
CA THR A 269 -9.78 -1.10 25.89
C THR A 269 -9.04 -2.06 26.81
N LYS A 270 -8.68 -3.28 26.33
CA LYS A 270 -8.05 -4.30 27.18
C LYS A 270 -6.55 -4.48 26.93
N GLN A 271 -6.06 -4.23 25.72
CA GLN A 271 -4.68 -4.53 25.36
C GLN A 271 -3.79 -3.28 25.26
N PHE A 272 -4.39 -2.10 25.06
CA PHE A 272 -3.63 -0.85 24.88
C PHE A 272 -4.07 0.20 25.90
N ASP A 273 -3.10 0.95 26.44
CA ASP A 273 -3.35 2.04 27.39
C ASP A 273 -3.61 3.36 26.64
N VAL A 274 -4.84 3.49 26.11
CA VAL A 274 -5.31 4.71 25.41
C VAL A 274 -6.58 5.24 26.06
N ASP A 275 -6.91 6.49 25.74
CA ASP A 275 -8.24 7.06 26.05
C ASP A 275 -9.17 6.66 24.89
N PHE A 276 -10.11 5.71 25.12
CA PHE A 276 -10.96 5.17 24.06
C PHE A 276 -12.38 5.71 24.18
N ILE A 277 -12.87 6.32 23.09
CA ILE A 277 -14.22 6.87 22.99
C ILE A 277 -15.00 6.13 21.91
N HIS A 278 -16.06 5.42 22.32
CA HIS A 278 -16.99 4.75 21.42
C HIS A 278 -18.20 5.66 21.16
N VAL A 279 -18.38 6.10 19.92
CA VAL A 279 -19.53 6.89 19.49
C VAL A 279 -20.55 5.97 18.85
N HIS A 280 -21.71 5.82 19.50
CA HIS A 280 -22.86 5.07 18.97
C HIS A 280 -23.68 5.97 18.05
N ALA A 281 -23.57 5.77 16.75
CA ALA A 281 -24.19 6.61 15.72
C ALA A 281 -25.10 5.83 14.76
N GLU A 282 -25.39 4.56 15.04
CA GLU A 282 -26.05 3.62 14.13
C GLU A 282 -27.42 4.13 13.66
N ASP A 283 -28.23 4.68 14.57
CA ASP A 283 -29.57 5.18 14.24
C ASP A 283 -29.49 6.45 13.38
N ARG A 284 -28.55 7.34 13.66
CA ARG A 284 -28.35 8.56 12.85
C ARG A 284 -27.97 8.23 11.41
N TYR A 285 -27.05 7.29 11.19
CA TYR A 285 -26.68 6.88 9.84
C TYR A 285 -27.83 6.17 9.13
N ALA A 286 -28.60 5.33 9.83
CA ALA A 286 -29.78 4.69 9.27
C ALA A 286 -30.83 5.73 8.80
N GLU A 287 -31.05 6.80 9.55
CA GLU A 287 -31.94 7.89 9.18
C GLU A 287 -31.42 8.67 7.96
N LEU A 288 -30.13 9.02 7.96
CA LEU A 288 -29.51 9.78 6.86
C LEU A 288 -29.47 9.01 5.54
N LEU A 289 -29.36 7.69 5.59
CA LEU A 289 -29.30 6.81 4.42
C LEU A 289 -30.68 6.33 3.95
N ALA A 290 -31.75 6.66 4.67
CA ALA A 290 -33.08 6.21 4.32
C ALA A 290 -33.49 6.66 2.91
N GLY A 291 -33.75 5.69 2.01
CA GLY A 291 -34.14 5.96 0.63
C GLY A 291 -33.00 6.37 -0.32
N VAL A 292 -31.76 6.48 0.15
CA VAL A 292 -30.61 6.82 -0.69
C VAL A 292 -30.16 5.57 -1.46
N THR A 293 -30.15 5.68 -2.80
CA THR A 293 -29.78 4.58 -3.71
C THR A 293 -28.47 4.83 -4.44
N GLU A 294 -28.11 6.08 -4.69
CA GLU A 294 -26.93 6.45 -5.47
C GLU A 294 -25.63 6.21 -4.68
N PRO A 295 -24.66 5.47 -5.21
CA PRO A 295 -23.46 5.09 -4.49
C PRO A 295 -22.61 6.27 -4.02
N GLU A 296 -22.43 7.29 -4.86
CA GLU A 296 -21.64 8.48 -4.51
C GLU A 296 -22.34 9.32 -3.43
N GLU A 297 -23.67 9.35 -3.43
CA GLU A 297 -24.44 10.04 -2.38
C GLU A 297 -24.32 9.29 -1.05
N LYS A 298 -24.35 7.95 -1.04
CA LYS A 298 -24.06 7.14 0.15
C LYS A 298 -22.69 7.48 0.73
N ARG A 299 -21.63 7.49 -0.12
CA ARG A 299 -20.26 7.83 0.28
C ARG A 299 -20.19 9.24 0.86
N ARG A 300 -20.80 10.22 0.21
CA ARG A 300 -20.80 11.61 0.65
C ARG A 300 -21.47 11.79 2.01
N ILE A 301 -22.64 11.19 2.20
CA ILE A 301 -23.38 11.25 3.48
C ILE A 301 -22.54 10.61 4.60
N ILE A 302 -22.05 9.38 4.38
CA ILE A 302 -21.29 8.64 5.38
C ILE A 302 -20.00 9.38 5.76
N GLY A 303 -19.22 9.82 4.78
CA GLY A 303 -17.98 10.55 5.03
C GLY A 303 -18.21 11.89 5.72
N THR A 304 -19.21 12.67 5.29
CA THR A 304 -19.54 13.96 5.92
C THR A 304 -19.98 13.78 7.38
N GLN A 305 -20.84 12.79 7.64
CA GLN A 305 -21.32 12.54 9.00
C GLN A 305 -20.21 12.00 9.91
N PHE A 306 -19.33 11.16 9.39
CA PHE A 306 -18.17 10.65 10.14
C PHE A 306 -17.32 11.79 10.72
N TRP A 307 -16.98 12.78 9.92
CA TRP A 307 -16.19 13.92 10.37
C TRP A 307 -16.97 14.82 11.33
N LYS A 308 -18.28 14.98 11.16
CA LYS A 308 -19.12 15.72 12.12
C LYS A 308 -19.09 15.08 13.50
N GLU A 309 -19.24 13.75 13.59
CA GLU A 309 -19.15 13.02 14.85
C GLU A 309 -17.76 13.16 15.47
N PHE A 310 -16.72 13.01 14.65
CA PHE A 310 -15.33 13.13 15.11
C PHE A 310 -15.03 14.53 15.69
N PHE A 311 -15.42 15.59 14.98
CA PHE A 311 -15.21 16.95 15.46
C PHE A 311 -16.07 17.29 16.69
N ALA A 312 -17.26 16.73 16.81
CA ALA A 312 -18.06 16.89 18.00
C ALA A 312 -17.35 16.30 19.26
N VAL A 313 -16.72 15.15 19.11
CA VAL A 313 -15.87 14.56 20.18
C VAL A 313 -14.69 15.46 20.50
N ALA A 314 -13.98 15.99 19.50
CA ALA A 314 -12.85 16.89 19.72
C ALA A 314 -13.25 18.16 20.48
N GLN A 315 -14.37 18.78 20.12
CA GLN A 315 -14.92 19.95 20.82
C GLN A 315 -15.36 19.63 22.25
N GLN A 316 -15.91 18.44 22.48
CA GLN A 316 -16.26 17.99 23.83
C GLN A 316 -15.01 17.83 24.69
N LEU A 317 -13.93 17.24 24.17
CA LEU A 317 -12.66 17.11 24.87
C LEU A 317 -12.08 18.48 25.27
N GLU A 318 -12.16 19.49 24.39
CA GLU A 318 -11.73 20.84 24.70
C GLU A 318 -12.57 21.45 25.83
N THR A 319 -13.89 21.27 25.80
CA THR A 319 -14.83 21.73 26.84
C THR A 319 -14.55 21.06 28.18
N ASP A 320 -14.15 19.79 28.16
CA ASP A 320 -13.80 18.99 29.35
C ASP A 320 -12.39 19.31 29.91
N GLY A 321 -11.72 20.32 29.37
CA GLY A 321 -10.37 20.74 29.79
C GLY A 321 -9.26 19.77 29.35
N LYS A 322 -9.51 19.00 28.29
CA LYS A 322 -8.55 18.09 27.66
C LYS A 322 -8.25 18.52 26.21
N PRO A 323 -7.72 19.74 25.97
CA PRO A 323 -7.53 20.24 24.63
C PRO A 323 -6.62 19.32 23.83
N VAL A 324 -6.96 19.12 22.57
CA VAL A 324 -6.22 18.27 21.63
C VAL A 324 -5.48 19.15 20.65
N LYS A 325 -4.17 18.94 20.54
CA LYS A 325 -3.33 19.68 19.59
C LYS A 325 -3.05 18.91 18.30
N TYR A 326 -2.90 17.60 18.38
CA TYR A 326 -2.49 16.78 17.27
C TYR A 326 -3.60 15.86 16.78
N LEU A 327 -3.74 15.77 15.44
CA LEU A 327 -4.53 14.74 14.76
C LEU A 327 -3.57 13.69 14.18
N ALA A 328 -3.66 12.46 14.66
CA ALA A 328 -2.91 11.36 14.06
C ALA A 328 -3.70 10.72 12.92
N GLN A 329 -3.01 10.39 11.83
CA GLN A 329 -3.59 9.73 10.65
C GLN A 329 -2.75 8.53 10.21
N GLY A 330 -3.43 7.51 9.68
CA GLY A 330 -2.80 6.30 9.17
C GLY A 330 -2.50 6.39 7.66
N THR A 331 -2.09 7.56 7.17
CA THR A 331 -1.62 7.74 5.79
C THR A 331 -0.39 6.89 5.57
N ILE A 332 -0.36 6.11 4.49
CA ILE A 332 0.76 5.25 4.12
C ILE A 332 1.45 5.77 2.85
N TYR A 333 2.63 5.26 2.55
CA TYR A 333 3.47 5.75 1.46
C TYR A 333 2.79 5.74 0.07
N PRO A 334 2.07 4.69 -0.35
CA PRO A 334 1.32 4.70 -1.59
C PRO A 334 0.29 5.83 -1.69
N ASP A 335 -0.38 6.17 -0.59
CA ASP A 335 -1.39 7.25 -0.54
C ASP A 335 -0.76 8.61 -0.88
N ILE A 336 0.48 8.85 -0.44
CA ILE A 336 1.22 10.09 -0.73
C ILE A 336 1.61 10.17 -2.20
N ILE A 337 2.10 9.07 -2.75
CA ILE A 337 2.52 9.02 -4.16
C ILE A 337 1.33 9.25 -5.08
N GLU A 338 0.21 8.54 -4.87
CA GLU A 338 -1.01 8.68 -5.67
C GLU A 338 -1.61 10.09 -5.58
N SER A 339 -1.53 10.73 -4.41
CA SER A 339 -2.08 12.08 -4.21
C SER A 339 -1.22 13.21 -4.80
N GLY A 340 0.00 12.93 -5.28
CA GLY A 340 0.96 13.95 -5.74
C GLY A 340 1.37 14.96 -4.65
N ALA A 341 1.18 14.64 -3.39
CA ALA A 341 1.24 15.55 -2.24
C ALA A 341 2.62 16.18 -1.99
N ARG A 342 3.70 15.59 -2.52
CA ARG A 342 5.07 16.14 -2.37
C ARG A 342 5.36 17.33 -3.28
N LYS A 343 4.53 17.62 -4.30
CA LYS A 343 4.77 18.73 -5.25
C LYS A 343 4.44 20.13 -4.71
N THR A 344 3.81 20.24 -3.55
CA THR A 344 3.48 21.56 -2.97
C THR A 344 3.91 21.58 -1.50
N GLY A 345 5.03 22.25 -1.24
CA GLY A 345 5.49 22.59 0.12
C GLY A 345 4.55 23.54 0.87
N GLY A 346 3.25 23.28 0.83
CA GLY A 346 2.19 24.09 1.44
C GLY A 346 1.81 23.54 2.81
N LYS A 347 2.11 24.31 3.86
CA LYS A 347 1.71 24.13 5.26
C LYS A 347 0.21 24.26 5.51
N THR A 348 -0.66 23.70 4.67
CA THR A 348 -2.11 23.77 4.91
C THR A 348 -2.59 22.34 5.20
N ALA A 349 -2.91 22.09 6.47
CA ALA A 349 -3.51 20.86 6.93
C ALA A 349 -4.88 20.67 6.25
N THR A 350 -4.88 19.91 5.16
CA THR A 350 -6.10 19.46 4.51
C THR A 350 -6.17 17.97 4.74
N ILE A 351 -7.23 17.49 5.41
CA ILE A 351 -7.47 16.06 5.56
C ILE A 351 -7.68 15.48 4.16
N LYS A 352 -6.72 14.70 3.69
CA LYS A 352 -6.82 13.94 2.45
C LYS A 352 -7.53 12.62 2.75
N SER A 353 -8.86 12.63 2.73
CA SER A 353 -9.58 11.39 2.48
C SER A 353 -9.65 11.23 0.96
N HIS A 354 -9.47 10.02 0.45
CA HIS A 354 -9.44 9.69 -0.98
C HIS A 354 -10.70 10.10 -1.76
N HIS A 355 -11.73 10.68 -1.11
CA HIS A 355 -13.00 11.02 -1.78
C HIS A 355 -13.66 12.33 -1.38
N ASN A 356 -13.20 13.10 -0.37
CA ASN A 356 -13.76 14.44 -0.10
C ASN A 356 -12.82 15.28 0.77
N LEU A 357 -12.40 16.43 0.25
CA LEU A 357 -11.76 17.50 1.01
C LEU A 357 -12.83 18.14 1.90
N ILE A 358 -12.99 17.67 3.13
CA ILE A 358 -13.85 18.32 4.10
C ILE A 358 -12.98 19.31 4.87
N PRO A 359 -13.25 20.63 4.75
CA PRO A 359 -12.52 21.63 5.53
C PRO A 359 -12.80 21.42 7.02
N PHE A 360 -11.79 21.70 7.85
CA PHE A 360 -12.00 21.76 9.29
C PHE A 360 -13.10 22.78 9.63
N PRO A 361 -13.98 22.50 10.60
CA PRO A 361 -14.91 23.49 11.11
C PRO A 361 -14.19 24.75 11.58
N GLU A 362 -14.84 25.91 11.49
CA GLU A 362 -14.28 27.16 12.00
C GLU A 362 -13.86 27.02 13.47
N GLY A 363 -12.60 27.37 13.76
CA GLY A 363 -12.04 27.30 15.11
C GLY A 363 -11.39 25.96 15.51
N VAL A 364 -11.43 24.94 14.66
CA VAL A 364 -10.73 23.66 14.91
C VAL A 364 -9.44 23.62 14.12
N HIS A 365 -8.29 23.55 14.80
CA HIS A 365 -6.97 23.43 14.20
C HIS A 365 -6.20 22.29 14.87
N PHE A 366 -5.66 21.38 14.07
CA PHE A 366 -4.76 20.33 14.53
C PHE A 366 -3.45 20.37 13.76
N ASP A 367 -2.36 20.09 14.45
CA ASP A 367 -1.11 19.71 13.82
C ASP A 367 -1.20 18.22 13.41
N LEU A 368 -0.76 17.86 12.22
CA LEU A 368 -0.83 16.48 11.74
C LEU A 368 0.37 15.63 12.23
N ILE A 369 0.07 14.39 12.58
CA ILE A 369 1.05 13.32 12.81
C ILE A 369 0.70 12.15 11.91
N GLU A 370 1.55 11.85 10.93
CA GLU A 370 1.38 10.77 9.96
C GLU A 370 2.57 9.80 10.06
N PRO A 371 2.61 8.96 11.09
CA PRO A 371 3.81 8.18 11.39
C PRO A 371 4.06 7.03 10.39
N LEU A 372 3.11 6.74 9.49
CA LEU A 372 3.19 5.66 8.51
C LEU A 372 3.43 6.15 7.08
N ASP A 373 3.65 7.43 6.87
CA ASP A 373 3.73 8.09 5.56
C ASP A 373 4.92 7.62 4.70
N HIS A 374 5.88 6.92 5.29
CA HIS A 374 7.04 6.32 4.61
C HIS A 374 6.96 4.80 4.48
N PHE A 375 5.83 4.16 4.90
CA PHE A 375 5.70 2.71 4.97
C PHE A 375 4.83 2.12 3.85
N PHE A 376 5.27 0.99 3.31
CA PHE A 376 4.40 0.14 2.49
C PHE A 376 3.46 -0.69 3.35
N LYS A 377 2.37 -1.18 2.75
CA LYS A 377 1.30 -1.90 3.47
C LYS A 377 1.77 -3.15 4.21
N ASP A 378 2.72 -3.88 3.68
CA ASP A 378 3.32 -5.05 4.31
C ASP A 378 4.24 -4.68 5.49
N GLU A 379 4.97 -3.57 5.39
CA GLU A 379 5.76 -3.03 6.50
C GLU A 379 4.85 -2.56 7.64
N VAL A 380 3.72 -1.89 7.31
CA VAL A 380 2.70 -1.51 8.30
C VAL A 380 2.15 -2.74 9.04
N ARG A 381 1.91 -3.84 8.33
CA ARG A 381 1.48 -5.11 8.94
C ARG A 381 2.55 -5.69 9.86
N ALA A 382 3.81 -5.72 9.41
CA ALA A 382 4.94 -6.18 10.22
C ALA A 382 5.11 -5.32 11.49
N LEU A 383 5.01 -3.98 11.35
CA LEU A 383 5.03 -3.04 12.45
C LEU A 383 3.86 -3.29 13.43
N GLY A 384 2.65 -3.56 12.91
CA GLY A 384 1.49 -3.89 13.73
C GLY A 384 1.71 -5.13 14.59
N LEU A 385 2.29 -6.20 14.04
CA LEU A 385 2.67 -7.40 14.80
C LEU A 385 3.72 -7.09 15.88
N ALA A 386 4.75 -6.32 15.53
CA ALA A 386 5.81 -5.92 16.45
C ALA A 386 5.29 -5.02 17.60
N LEU A 387 4.23 -4.24 17.35
CA LEU A 387 3.51 -3.45 18.36
C LEU A 387 2.51 -4.28 19.18
N GLY A 388 2.33 -5.57 18.89
CA GLY A 388 1.47 -6.48 19.64
C GLY A 388 0.01 -6.51 19.17
N LEU A 389 -0.32 -5.96 18.00
CA LEU A 389 -1.67 -6.09 17.44
C LEU A 389 -1.99 -7.55 17.08
N PRO A 390 -3.21 -8.02 17.34
CA PRO A 390 -3.62 -9.37 17.00
C PRO A 390 -3.62 -9.60 15.48
N GLY A 391 -3.26 -10.81 15.05
CA GLY A 391 -3.18 -11.16 13.64
C GLY A 391 -4.48 -10.94 12.85
N HIS A 392 -5.66 -11.10 13.46
CA HIS A 392 -6.94 -10.86 12.81
C HIS A 392 -7.21 -9.37 12.49
N ILE A 393 -6.55 -8.43 13.17
CA ILE A 393 -6.57 -7.00 12.82
C ILE A 393 -5.51 -6.73 11.73
N VAL A 394 -4.29 -7.23 11.91
CA VAL A 394 -3.16 -6.95 11.02
C VAL A 394 -3.37 -7.51 9.62
N PHE A 395 -3.88 -8.74 9.50
CA PHE A 395 -4.09 -9.41 8.22
C PHE A 395 -5.52 -9.30 7.70
N ARG A 396 -6.28 -8.40 8.26
CA ARG A 396 -7.64 -8.12 7.79
C ARG A 396 -7.63 -7.72 6.32
N GLN A 397 -8.56 -8.32 5.55
CA GLN A 397 -8.78 -7.93 4.16
C GLN A 397 -9.28 -6.47 4.07
N PRO A 398 -9.05 -5.78 2.95
CA PRO A 398 -9.57 -4.43 2.73
C PRO A 398 -11.07 -4.33 3.01
N PHE A 399 -11.48 -3.21 3.60
CA PHE A 399 -12.88 -2.91 3.84
C PHE A 399 -13.12 -1.43 3.50
N PRO A 400 -14.10 -1.11 2.67
CA PRO A 400 -14.31 0.26 2.22
C PRO A 400 -14.79 1.17 3.35
N GLY A 401 -14.44 2.45 3.29
CA GLY A 401 -14.85 3.45 4.29
C GLY A 401 -16.37 3.55 4.49
N PRO A 402 -17.20 3.50 3.43
CA PRO A 402 -18.66 3.45 3.57
C PRO A 402 -19.22 2.15 4.17
N GLY A 403 -18.37 1.17 4.44
CA GLY A 403 -18.77 -0.10 5.02
C GLY A 403 -19.69 -0.93 4.12
N LEU A 404 -20.64 -1.61 4.74
CA LEU A 404 -21.61 -2.46 4.04
C LEU A 404 -22.65 -1.69 3.23
N ALA A 405 -22.73 -0.35 3.35
CA ALA A 405 -23.69 0.44 2.59
C ALA A 405 -23.50 0.32 1.07
N ILE A 406 -22.25 0.21 0.59
CA ILE A 406 -21.93 0.04 -0.82
C ILE A 406 -21.91 -1.43 -1.28
N ARG A 407 -22.29 -2.34 -0.39
CA ARG A 407 -22.54 -3.76 -0.70
C ARG A 407 -24.02 -4.12 -0.68
N ILE A 408 -24.90 -3.12 -0.41
CA ILE A 408 -26.34 -3.17 -0.65
C ILE A 408 -26.61 -2.34 -1.90
N VAL A 409 -26.81 -3.02 -3.05
CA VAL A 409 -27.15 -2.34 -4.30
C VAL A 409 -28.58 -1.84 -4.22
N GLY A 410 -28.75 -0.49 -4.13
CA GLY A 410 -30.01 0.17 -3.86
C GLY A 410 -30.11 0.77 -2.45
N ALA A 411 -31.32 1.05 -1.95
CA ALA A 411 -31.52 1.70 -0.67
C ALA A 411 -31.13 0.82 0.52
N VAL A 412 -30.40 1.41 1.48
CA VAL A 412 -30.00 0.76 2.72
C VAL A 412 -31.13 0.82 3.74
N ASP A 413 -31.45 -0.32 4.35
CA ASP A 413 -32.35 -0.38 5.51
C ASP A 413 -31.86 -1.43 6.52
N LYS A 414 -32.45 -1.43 7.72
CA LYS A 414 -32.03 -2.32 8.82
C LYS A 414 -32.20 -3.81 8.47
N GLU A 415 -33.26 -4.18 7.75
CA GLU A 415 -33.51 -5.59 7.35
C GLU A 415 -32.42 -6.07 6.38
N LYS A 416 -32.18 -5.31 5.32
CA LYS A 416 -31.14 -5.64 4.32
C LYS A 416 -29.75 -5.70 4.93
N LEU A 417 -29.46 -4.75 5.82
CA LEU A 417 -28.17 -4.68 6.49
C LEU A 417 -27.94 -5.91 7.39
N GLU A 418 -28.96 -6.37 8.10
CA GLU A 418 -28.86 -7.55 8.95
C GLU A 418 -28.68 -8.83 8.11
N ILE A 419 -29.44 -8.98 7.02
CA ILE A 419 -29.26 -10.08 6.07
C ILE A 419 -27.82 -10.09 5.53
N LEU A 420 -27.34 -8.93 5.08
CA LEU A 420 -25.98 -8.81 4.52
C LEU A 420 -24.90 -9.11 5.58
N LYS A 421 -25.02 -8.58 6.80
CA LYS A 421 -24.08 -8.86 7.90
C LYS A 421 -23.95 -10.35 8.19
N ASN A 422 -25.07 -11.06 8.23
CA ASN A 422 -25.09 -12.50 8.51
C ASN A 422 -24.52 -13.30 7.32
N ALA A 423 -24.86 -12.94 6.08
CA ALA A 423 -24.32 -13.59 4.89
C ALA A 423 -22.80 -13.33 4.75
N ASP A 424 -22.34 -12.09 4.95
CA ASP A 424 -20.92 -11.73 4.92
C ASP A 424 -20.10 -12.45 5.99
N ALA A 425 -20.67 -12.65 7.18
CA ALA A 425 -20.01 -13.42 8.24
C ALA A 425 -19.74 -14.87 7.80
N ILE A 426 -20.74 -15.54 7.21
CA ILE A 426 -20.58 -16.91 6.69
C ILE A 426 -19.54 -16.96 5.56
N VAL A 427 -19.60 -16.02 4.62
CA VAL A 427 -18.60 -15.93 3.53
C VAL A 427 -17.20 -15.81 4.10
N ARG A 428 -17.00 -14.93 5.09
CA ARG A 428 -15.67 -14.75 5.72
C ARG A 428 -15.22 -16.00 6.46
N GLU A 429 -16.05 -16.61 7.27
CA GLU A 429 -15.71 -17.83 8.01
C GLU A 429 -15.25 -18.95 7.07
N GLU A 430 -15.97 -19.21 5.98
CA GLU A 430 -15.63 -20.29 5.04
C GLU A 430 -14.36 -19.97 4.23
N LEU A 431 -14.18 -18.72 3.80
CA LEU A 431 -13.03 -18.32 2.99
C LEU A 431 -11.77 -18.04 3.82
N ASP A 432 -11.90 -17.57 5.05
CA ASP A 432 -10.79 -17.52 6.02
C ASP A 432 -10.26 -18.94 6.29
N ALA A 433 -11.16 -19.90 6.52
CA ALA A 433 -10.78 -21.30 6.69
C ALA A 433 -10.18 -21.93 5.43
N TYR A 434 -10.63 -21.52 4.24
CA TYR A 434 -10.05 -21.95 2.95
C TYR A 434 -8.63 -21.39 2.77
N ASN A 435 -8.44 -20.08 2.95
CA ASN A 435 -7.13 -19.43 2.86
C ASN A 435 -6.14 -19.98 3.91
N GLN A 436 -6.62 -20.28 5.12
CA GLN A 436 -5.78 -20.88 6.16
C GLN A 436 -5.28 -22.27 5.76
N ARG A 437 -6.13 -23.11 5.17
CA ARG A 437 -5.70 -24.42 4.65
C ARG A 437 -4.66 -24.29 3.53
N LEU A 438 -4.83 -23.32 2.62
CA LEU A 438 -3.83 -23.06 1.58
C LEU A 438 -2.50 -22.61 2.18
N PHE A 439 -2.54 -21.74 3.18
CA PHE A 439 -1.34 -21.31 3.88
C PHE A 439 -0.62 -22.48 4.58
N GLU A 440 -1.34 -23.37 5.23
CA GLU A 440 -0.79 -24.56 5.87
C GLU A 440 -0.11 -25.52 4.86
N GLN A 441 -0.60 -25.56 3.63
CA GLN A 441 -0.05 -26.38 2.55
C GLN A 441 1.14 -25.75 1.84
N THR A 442 1.14 -24.44 1.66
CA THR A 442 2.14 -23.73 0.83
C THR A 442 3.16 -22.95 1.63
N GLY A 443 2.86 -22.59 2.88
CA GLY A 443 3.65 -21.65 3.68
C GLY A 443 3.51 -20.19 3.25
N GLU A 444 2.72 -19.89 2.21
CA GLU A 444 2.55 -18.56 1.64
C GLU A 444 1.11 -18.05 1.82
N ARG A 445 0.94 -16.86 2.43
CA ARG A 445 -0.39 -16.25 2.64
C ARG A 445 -1.08 -15.83 1.34
N ASN A 446 -0.30 -15.45 0.33
CA ASN A 446 -0.79 -15.04 -0.99
C ASN A 446 -0.37 -16.07 -2.04
N SER A 447 -0.59 -17.35 -1.75
CA SER A 447 -0.33 -18.44 -2.69
C SER A 447 -1.30 -18.36 -3.88
N GLU A 448 -0.93 -19.00 -4.97
CA GLU A 448 -1.82 -19.21 -6.11
C GLU A 448 -3.15 -19.81 -5.62
N HIS A 449 -4.28 -19.24 -6.05
CA HIS A 449 -5.65 -19.56 -5.63
C HIS A 449 -6.08 -19.06 -4.24
N SER A 450 -5.24 -18.31 -3.49
CA SER A 450 -5.71 -17.65 -2.28
C SER A 450 -6.62 -16.46 -2.60
N CYS A 451 -7.72 -16.32 -1.87
CA CYS A 451 -8.59 -15.16 -2.03
C CYS A 451 -7.97 -13.93 -1.35
N TRP A 452 -7.74 -12.88 -2.13
CA TRP A 452 -7.22 -11.61 -1.64
C TRP A 452 -8.29 -10.76 -0.94
N GLN A 453 -9.50 -10.68 -1.54
CA GLN A 453 -10.67 -10.02 -0.97
C GLN A 453 -11.92 -10.81 -1.31
N TYR A 454 -12.85 -10.92 -0.36
CA TYR A 454 -14.10 -11.66 -0.50
C TYR A 454 -15.17 -11.10 0.43
N PHE A 455 -16.39 -11.08 -0.06
CA PHE A 455 -17.54 -10.52 0.66
C PHE A 455 -18.86 -10.93 0.02
N ALA A 456 -19.94 -10.66 0.77
CA ALA A 456 -21.30 -10.77 0.27
C ALA A 456 -21.80 -9.42 -0.27
N VAL A 457 -22.64 -9.46 -1.32
CA VAL A 457 -23.37 -8.31 -1.84
C VAL A 457 -24.85 -8.64 -1.86
N LEU A 458 -25.70 -7.68 -1.50
CA LEU A 458 -27.14 -7.82 -1.47
C LEU A 458 -27.79 -6.87 -2.48
N PRO A 459 -28.23 -7.36 -3.64
CA PRO A 459 -28.99 -6.54 -4.58
C PRO A 459 -30.44 -6.36 -4.11
N ASP A 460 -31.02 -5.18 -4.34
CA ASP A 460 -32.40 -4.87 -3.95
C ASP A 460 -33.45 -5.50 -4.89
N ILE A 461 -33.36 -6.81 -5.05
CA ILE A 461 -34.31 -7.63 -5.81
C ILE A 461 -34.78 -8.81 -4.96
N LYS A 462 -35.89 -9.42 -5.35
CA LYS A 462 -36.39 -10.66 -4.75
C LYS A 462 -36.41 -11.78 -5.79
N SER A 463 -36.08 -12.97 -5.34
CA SER A 463 -36.14 -14.19 -6.16
C SER A 463 -37.11 -15.20 -5.59
N VAL A 464 -37.72 -15.99 -6.46
CA VAL A 464 -38.57 -17.10 -6.05
C VAL A 464 -37.73 -18.24 -5.52
N GLY A 465 -38.14 -18.79 -4.40
CA GLY A 465 -37.57 -20.01 -3.81
C GLY A 465 -38.67 -20.96 -3.34
N VAL A 466 -38.29 -22.17 -3.03
CA VAL A 466 -39.14 -23.15 -2.34
C VAL A 466 -38.39 -23.59 -1.09
N MET A 467 -38.96 -23.34 0.07
CA MET A 467 -38.39 -23.74 1.36
C MET A 467 -39.45 -24.55 2.12
N GLY A 468 -39.16 -25.83 2.34
CA GLY A 468 -40.20 -26.79 2.67
C GLY A 468 -41.20 -26.95 1.52
N ASP A 469 -42.48 -26.92 1.80
CA ASP A 469 -43.55 -27.05 0.78
C ASP A 469 -44.14 -25.70 0.35
N GLU A 470 -43.50 -24.55 0.79
CA GLU A 470 -44.01 -23.21 0.50
C GLU A 470 -43.13 -22.43 -0.47
N ARG A 471 -43.76 -21.61 -1.33
CA ARG A 471 -43.06 -20.63 -2.15
C ARG A 471 -42.61 -19.46 -1.30
N THR A 472 -41.34 -19.07 -1.45
CA THR A 472 -40.76 -17.91 -0.82
C THR A 472 -40.35 -16.87 -1.83
N TYR A 473 -40.41 -15.57 -1.43
CA TYR A 473 -39.90 -14.44 -2.19
C TYR A 473 -38.89 -13.70 -1.32
N GLN A 474 -37.63 -14.13 -1.40
CA GLN A 474 -36.54 -13.63 -0.57
C GLN A 474 -35.42 -13.09 -1.45
N ARG A 475 -34.37 -12.55 -0.83
CA ARG A 475 -33.29 -11.87 -1.52
C ARG A 475 -32.19 -12.86 -1.96
N PRO A 476 -31.63 -12.72 -3.17
CA PRO A 476 -30.39 -13.40 -3.49
C PRO A 476 -29.20 -12.71 -2.83
N ILE A 477 -28.20 -13.49 -2.50
CA ILE A 477 -26.89 -13.04 -2.06
C ILE A 477 -25.90 -13.29 -3.20
N ILE A 478 -25.08 -12.30 -3.51
CA ILE A 478 -23.99 -12.45 -4.48
C ILE A 478 -22.70 -12.61 -3.69
N LEU A 479 -21.99 -13.70 -3.95
CA LEU A 479 -20.64 -13.91 -3.47
C LEU A 479 -19.68 -13.23 -4.44
N ARG A 480 -18.82 -12.37 -3.93
CA ARG A 480 -17.67 -11.81 -4.63
C ARG A 480 -16.41 -12.29 -3.95
N ALA A 481 -15.51 -12.97 -4.69
CA ALA A 481 -14.18 -13.35 -4.22
C ALA A 481 -13.18 -13.15 -5.36
N VAL A 482 -12.07 -12.48 -5.08
CA VAL A 482 -11.06 -12.10 -6.08
C VAL A 482 -9.65 -12.44 -5.63
N GLU A 483 -8.82 -12.74 -6.62
CA GLU A 483 -7.37 -12.85 -6.54
C GLU A 483 -6.78 -11.54 -7.08
N SER A 484 -5.85 -10.92 -6.34
CA SER A 484 -5.15 -9.70 -6.75
C SER A 484 -3.84 -9.57 -5.97
N SER A 485 -2.90 -8.83 -6.54
CA SER A 485 -1.65 -8.44 -5.85
C SER A 485 -1.66 -6.99 -5.37
N ASP A 486 -2.35 -6.11 -6.10
CA ASP A 486 -2.23 -4.66 -5.96
C ASP A 486 -3.58 -3.90 -6.02
N ALA A 487 -4.70 -4.62 -6.17
CA ALA A 487 -6.04 -4.07 -6.38
C ALA A 487 -6.24 -3.31 -7.71
N MET A 488 -5.20 -3.06 -8.51
CA MET A 488 -5.34 -2.40 -9.82
C MET A 488 -6.00 -3.33 -10.83
N THR A 489 -5.56 -4.59 -10.84
CA THR A 489 -6.16 -5.68 -11.59
C THR A 489 -6.58 -6.80 -10.64
N ALA A 490 -7.67 -7.48 -10.96
CA ALA A 490 -8.14 -8.63 -10.19
C ALA A 490 -8.83 -9.64 -11.10
N ASP A 491 -8.59 -10.92 -10.84
CA ASP A 491 -9.42 -11.99 -11.41
C ASP A 491 -10.36 -12.55 -10.34
N TRP A 492 -11.47 -13.17 -10.75
CA TRP A 492 -12.33 -13.86 -9.80
C TRP A 492 -11.63 -15.13 -9.29
N ALA A 493 -11.75 -15.40 -8.00
CA ALA A 493 -11.13 -16.56 -7.38
C ALA A 493 -11.81 -17.86 -7.85
N LYS A 494 -11.01 -18.83 -8.29
CA LYS A 494 -11.53 -20.12 -8.82
C LYS A 494 -11.74 -21.10 -7.67
N LEU A 495 -12.73 -20.76 -6.81
CA LEU A 495 -13.05 -21.53 -5.62
C LEU A 495 -13.47 -22.99 -5.94
N PRO A 496 -13.04 -23.97 -5.13
CA PRO A 496 -13.53 -25.34 -5.24
C PRO A 496 -15.06 -25.42 -5.07
N TYR A 497 -15.70 -26.31 -5.82
CA TYR A 497 -17.16 -26.45 -5.78
C TYR A 497 -17.72 -26.84 -4.40
N ASP A 498 -16.96 -27.58 -3.60
CA ASP A 498 -17.34 -27.94 -2.23
C ASP A 498 -17.35 -26.73 -1.29
N VAL A 499 -16.44 -25.75 -1.48
CA VAL A 499 -16.43 -24.48 -0.76
C VAL A 499 -17.66 -23.65 -1.15
N LEU A 500 -17.94 -23.52 -2.44
CA LEU A 500 -19.14 -22.83 -2.93
C LEU A 500 -20.43 -23.48 -2.43
N ALA A 501 -20.48 -24.81 -2.41
CA ALA A 501 -21.64 -25.57 -1.90
C ALA A 501 -21.86 -25.34 -0.40
N ARG A 502 -20.79 -25.31 0.42
CA ARG A 502 -20.89 -25.00 1.86
C ARG A 502 -21.37 -23.58 2.10
N ILE A 503 -20.78 -22.58 1.44
CA ILE A 503 -21.20 -21.17 1.55
C ILE A 503 -22.67 -21.03 1.19
N SER A 504 -23.08 -21.56 0.06
CA SER A 504 -24.47 -21.49 -0.40
C SER A 504 -25.44 -22.20 0.55
N GLY A 505 -25.08 -23.40 0.99
CA GLY A 505 -25.91 -24.19 1.93
C GLY A 505 -26.08 -23.48 3.27
N ARG A 506 -25.00 -22.95 3.84
CA ARG A 506 -25.04 -22.19 5.10
C ARG A 506 -25.84 -20.89 4.97
N ILE A 507 -25.62 -20.10 3.93
CA ILE A 507 -26.36 -18.84 3.75
C ILE A 507 -27.86 -19.10 3.68
N VAL A 508 -28.30 -20.06 2.86
CA VAL A 508 -29.73 -20.37 2.72
C VAL A 508 -30.33 -20.94 4.00
N ALA A 509 -29.57 -21.72 4.77
CA ALA A 509 -30.05 -22.32 6.01
C ALA A 509 -30.01 -21.38 7.23
N GLU A 510 -29.00 -20.52 7.33
CA GLU A 510 -28.69 -19.74 8.54
C GLU A 510 -29.10 -18.25 8.43
N VAL A 511 -29.35 -17.73 7.20
CA VAL A 511 -29.67 -16.31 6.99
C VAL A 511 -31.15 -16.14 6.62
N PRO A 512 -32.01 -15.75 7.58
CA PRO A 512 -33.40 -15.46 7.29
C PRO A 512 -33.51 -14.33 6.24
N GLY A 513 -34.34 -14.52 5.22
CA GLY A 513 -34.51 -13.53 4.14
C GLY A 513 -33.62 -13.75 2.92
N ALA A 514 -32.72 -14.74 2.93
CA ALA A 514 -31.91 -15.18 1.79
C ALA A 514 -32.37 -16.57 1.29
N ASN A 515 -32.57 -16.72 -0.03
CA ASN A 515 -33.00 -17.99 -0.62
C ASN A 515 -32.19 -18.42 -1.84
N ARG A 516 -31.16 -17.67 -2.19
CA ARG A 516 -30.31 -17.95 -3.37
C ARG A 516 -28.91 -17.35 -3.17
N VAL A 517 -27.90 -18.06 -3.67
CA VAL A 517 -26.53 -17.54 -3.77
C VAL A 517 -26.11 -17.56 -5.23
N CYS A 518 -25.52 -16.45 -5.71
CA CYS A 518 -24.90 -16.31 -7.02
C CYS A 518 -23.41 -16.05 -6.82
N TYR A 519 -22.56 -16.45 -7.76
CA TYR A 519 -21.13 -16.16 -7.74
C TYR A 519 -20.77 -15.19 -8.86
N ASP A 520 -20.13 -14.05 -8.54
CA ASP A 520 -19.65 -13.09 -9.53
C ASP A 520 -18.28 -13.52 -10.07
N ILE A 521 -18.27 -13.90 -11.36
CA ILE A 521 -17.11 -14.43 -12.09
C ILE A 521 -16.48 -13.39 -13.04
N THR A 522 -16.62 -12.10 -12.73
CA THR A 522 -16.13 -11.02 -13.60
C THR A 522 -14.79 -10.50 -13.10
N SER A 523 -13.81 -10.36 -14.01
CA SER A 523 -12.50 -9.79 -13.70
C SER A 523 -12.52 -8.26 -13.68
N LYS A 524 -11.49 -7.65 -13.06
CA LYS A 524 -11.21 -6.21 -13.11
C LYS A 524 -9.93 -5.97 -13.94
N PRO A 525 -9.99 -5.20 -15.04
CA PRO A 525 -11.20 -4.74 -15.71
C PRO A 525 -11.97 -5.89 -16.40
N PRO A 526 -13.26 -5.74 -16.89
CA PRO A 526 -14.01 -4.47 -16.98
C PRO A 526 -14.79 -4.09 -15.72
N ALA A 527 -15.07 -5.05 -14.82
CA ALA A 527 -15.75 -4.72 -13.56
C ALA A 527 -14.82 -4.06 -12.54
N THR A 528 -15.40 -3.60 -11.45
CA THR A 528 -14.67 -3.20 -10.22
C THR A 528 -14.66 -4.36 -9.22
N ILE A 529 -13.87 -4.24 -8.13
CA ILE A 529 -13.90 -5.23 -7.05
C ILE A 529 -15.20 -5.06 -6.25
N GLU A 530 -15.45 -3.84 -5.72
CA GLU A 530 -16.73 -3.52 -5.08
C GLU A 530 -17.82 -3.32 -6.15
N TRP A 531 -19.07 -3.48 -5.77
CA TRP A 531 -20.22 -3.37 -6.69
C TRP A 531 -20.78 -1.95 -6.80
N GLU A 532 -20.58 -1.13 -5.75
CA GLU A 532 -20.93 0.30 -5.74
C GLU A 532 -19.75 1.17 -5.31
#